data_10344cc6ecca1c31547f918859174349
#
_entry.id   10344cc6ecca1c31547f918859174349
#
_cell.length_a   1.000
_cell.length_b   1.000
_cell.length_c   1.000
_cell.angle_alpha   90.00
_cell.angle_beta   90.00
_cell.angle_gamma   90.00
#
_symmetry.space_group_name_H-M   'P 1'
#
loop_
_entity.id
_entity.type
_entity.pdbx_description
1 polymer ?
#
loop_
_entity_poly.entity_id
_entity_poly.type
_entity_poly.pdbx_seq_one_letter_code
_entity_poly.pdbx_strand_id
1 'polypeptide(L)'
;MNSFILNGSYIRSINFHNTPFFRVEEYESQFAFYREHFEPVSEEDLDEFFETKRWNKKKPGLIINFYNGYRNNFDTMYPILEKYGFIGWFFLATEFLSIPANQQKKYAPDHTLLLGPNEYEDARFALSWDEVRELSKCHVIASHTKTHSELIESSTDEDMVREIIGSKFEIEEQIQSEISAFAWLGGKEIAGNPYAASYLHQAGYSYLFSNLKIEKINK
;
A
#
# COMPACT_ATOMS: atom_id res chain seq x y z
N MET A 1 -10.04 27.27 5.38
CA MET A 1 -9.20 26.17 4.83
C MET A 1 -8.46 26.72 3.62
N ASN A 2 -7.16 26.50 3.52
CA ASN A 2 -6.33 27.17 2.52
C ASN A 2 -6.70 26.63 1.11
N SER A 3 -7.35 27.45 0.28
CA SER A 3 -7.83 27.07 -1.07
C SER A 3 -6.74 26.49 -1.98
N PHE A 4 -5.48 26.79 -1.69
CA PHE A 4 -4.32 26.30 -2.44
C PHE A 4 -4.12 24.78 -2.37
N ILE A 5 -4.56 24.14 -1.28
CA ILE A 5 -4.44 22.67 -1.11
C ILE A 5 -5.52 21.92 -1.92
N LEU A 6 -6.64 22.57 -2.19
CA LEU A 6 -7.78 21.95 -2.88
C LEU A 6 -7.87 22.34 -4.37
N ASN A 7 -7.02 23.26 -4.82
CA ASN A 7 -6.97 23.73 -6.19
C ASN A 7 -5.53 23.62 -6.70
N GLY A 8 -5.24 22.69 -7.56
CA GLY A 8 -3.90 22.55 -8.12
C GLY A 8 -3.71 21.30 -8.97
N SER A 9 -2.67 21.32 -9.79
CA SER A 9 -2.28 20.22 -10.66
C SER A 9 -1.19 19.41 -9.97
N TYR A 10 -1.58 18.56 -9.01
CA TYR A 10 -0.67 17.70 -8.23
C TYR A 10 -1.36 16.40 -7.81
N ILE A 11 -0.56 15.42 -7.41
CA ILE A 11 -1.01 14.19 -6.77
C ILE A 11 -0.56 14.21 -5.30
N ARG A 12 -1.46 13.85 -4.40
CA ARG A 12 -1.17 13.58 -2.99
C ARG A 12 -1.35 12.12 -2.66
N SER A 13 -0.65 11.69 -1.62
CA SER A 13 -0.79 10.37 -1.03
C SER A 13 -1.19 10.49 0.44
N ILE A 14 -2.09 9.64 0.88
CA ILE A 14 -2.48 9.48 2.29
C ILE A 14 -2.38 8.02 2.69
N ASN A 15 -2.07 7.78 3.97
CA ASN A 15 -1.74 6.46 4.46
C ASN A 15 -2.73 6.01 5.52
N PHE A 16 -3.25 4.81 5.35
CA PHE A 16 -4.00 4.05 6.34
C PHE A 16 -3.24 2.77 6.69
N HIS A 17 -3.37 2.33 7.93
CA HIS A 17 -2.89 1.04 8.40
C HIS A 17 -4.09 0.22 8.86
N ASN A 18 -4.21 -0.01 10.15
CA ASN A 18 -5.38 -0.65 10.74
C ASN A 18 -6.60 0.28 10.67
N THR A 19 -7.71 -0.20 10.08
CA THR A 19 -8.94 0.59 9.83
C THR A 19 -10.16 -0.07 10.49
N PRO A 20 -10.23 -0.05 11.83
CA PRO A 20 -11.24 -0.79 12.58
C PRO A 20 -12.66 -0.30 12.28
N PHE A 21 -13.61 -1.23 12.28
CA PHE A 21 -15.01 -0.99 11.93
C PHE A 21 -15.70 0.07 12.80
N PHE A 22 -15.33 0.21 14.08
CA PHE A 22 -15.93 1.20 14.94
C PHE A 22 -15.69 2.66 14.50
N ARG A 23 -14.77 2.89 13.55
CA ARG A 23 -14.49 4.20 12.94
C ARG A 23 -15.16 4.41 11.59
N VAL A 24 -16.06 3.53 11.16
CA VAL A 24 -16.66 3.58 9.81
C VAL A 24 -17.31 4.93 9.49
N GLU A 25 -18.02 5.54 10.43
CA GLU A 25 -18.65 6.86 10.24
C GLU A 25 -17.63 7.97 9.99
N GLU A 26 -16.49 7.90 10.66
CA GLU A 26 -15.37 8.83 10.44
C GLU A 26 -14.80 8.65 9.03
N TYR A 27 -14.55 7.40 8.59
CA TYR A 27 -14.06 7.12 7.24
C TYR A 27 -15.06 7.56 6.18
N GLU A 28 -16.34 7.30 6.36
CA GLU A 28 -17.40 7.76 5.47
C GLU A 28 -17.38 9.28 5.29
N SER A 29 -17.25 10.03 6.40
CA SER A 29 -17.15 11.49 6.36
C SER A 29 -15.89 11.97 5.64
N GLN A 30 -14.75 11.33 5.87
CA GLN A 30 -13.49 11.65 5.20
C GLN A 30 -13.58 11.38 3.69
N PHE A 31 -14.14 10.26 3.28
CA PHE A 31 -14.24 9.87 1.88
C PHE A 31 -15.28 10.71 1.11
N ALA A 32 -16.36 11.15 1.76
CA ALA A 32 -17.27 12.14 1.21
C ALA A 32 -16.54 13.46 0.89
N PHE A 33 -15.71 13.94 1.81
CA PHE A 33 -14.85 15.11 1.59
C PHE A 33 -13.83 14.87 0.46
N TYR A 34 -13.17 13.70 0.43
CA TYR A 34 -12.20 13.40 -0.63
C TYR A 34 -12.88 13.38 -2.00
N ARG A 35 -14.05 12.80 -2.13
CA ARG A 35 -14.81 12.77 -3.40
C ARG A 35 -15.18 14.16 -3.89
N GLU A 36 -15.47 15.07 -3.00
CA GLU A 36 -15.77 16.46 -3.35
C GLU A 36 -14.53 17.19 -3.91
N HIS A 37 -13.33 16.90 -3.38
CA HIS A 37 -12.14 17.72 -3.60
C HIS A 37 -11.02 17.07 -4.41
N PHE A 38 -11.05 15.76 -4.62
CA PHE A 38 -9.97 15.01 -5.26
C PHE A 38 -10.48 14.05 -6.35
N GLU A 39 -9.58 13.65 -7.23
CA GLU A 39 -9.78 12.57 -8.20
C GLU A 39 -8.99 11.33 -7.77
N PRO A 40 -9.53 10.10 -7.98
CA PRO A 40 -8.76 8.88 -7.79
C PRO A 40 -7.58 8.81 -8.77
N VAL A 41 -6.52 8.14 -8.34
CA VAL A 41 -5.30 7.95 -9.15
C VAL A 41 -5.10 6.47 -9.38
N SER A 42 -5.14 6.05 -10.65
CA SER A 42 -4.76 4.70 -11.08
C SER A 42 -3.26 4.60 -11.34
N GLU A 43 -2.78 3.40 -11.68
CA GLU A 43 -1.41 3.19 -12.14
C GLU A 43 -1.13 3.96 -13.43
N GLU A 44 -2.05 3.89 -14.40
CA GLU A 44 -1.93 4.60 -15.68
C GLU A 44 -1.89 6.13 -15.48
N ASP A 45 -2.69 6.66 -14.56
CA ASP A 45 -2.65 8.08 -14.19
C ASP A 45 -1.28 8.47 -13.60
N LEU A 46 -0.69 7.59 -12.79
CA LEU A 46 0.62 7.83 -12.18
C LEU A 46 1.73 7.75 -13.23
N ASP A 47 1.67 6.79 -14.15
CA ASP A 47 2.58 6.68 -15.29
C ASP A 47 2.53 7.93 -16.16
N GLU A 48 1.35 8.38 -16.58
CA GLU A 48 1.16 9.60 -17.37
C GLU A 48 1.72 10.83 -16.65
N PHE A 49 1.47 10.94 -15.33
CA PHE A 49 1.99 12.03 -14.52
C PHE A 49 3.54 12.05 -14.50
N PHE A 50 4.18 10.90 -14.34
CA PHE A 50 5.64 10.81 -14.34
C PHE A 50 6.26 11.07 -15.71
N GLU A 51 5.58 10.72 -16.79
CA GLU A 51 6.02 10.97 -18.16
C GLU A 51 5.86 12.43 -18.57
N THR A 52 4.68 12.98 -18.33
CA THR A 52 4.32 14.32 -18.80
C THR A 52 4.65 15.44 -17.80
N LYS A 53 4.87 15.11 -16.53
CA LYS A 53 4.96 16.04 -15.39
C LYS A 53 3.72 16.93 -15.25
N ARG A 54 2.57 16.44 -15.68
CA ARG A 54 1.30 17.15 -15.64
C ARG A 54 0.20 16.26 -15.11
N TRP A 55 -0.62 16.82 -14.23
CA TRP A 55 -1.87 16.22 -13.80
C TRP A 55 -3.00 16.84 -14.61
N ASN A 56 -3.68 16.03 -15.43
CA ASN A 56 -4.63 16.51 -16.42
C ASN A 56 -6.10 16.44 -15.99
N LYS A 57 -6.38 15.99 -14.75
CA LYS A 57 -7.74 15.95 -14.22
C LYS A 57 -8.12 17.29 -13.56
N LYS A 58 -9.44 17.47 -13.36
CA LYS A 58 -9.99 18.77 -12.87
C LYS A 58 -9.64 19.08 -11.43
N LYS A 59 -9.58 18.06 -10.57
CA LYS A 59 -9.23 18.16 -9.15
C LYS A 59 -7.85 17.54 -8.93
N PRO A 60 -7.15 17.88 -7.85
CA PRO A 60 -5.91 17.21 -7.48
C PRO A 60 -6.10 15.70 -7.37
N GLY A 61 -5.08 14.93 -7.70
CA GLY A 61 -5.07 13.49 -7.52
C GLY A 61 -4.89 13.08 -6.06
N LEU A 62 -5.57 12.03 -5.63
CA LEU A 62 -5.41 11.42 -4.31
C LEU A 62 -5.17 9.92 -4.44
N ILE A 63 -3.99 9.49 -4.01
CA ILE A 63 -3.65 8.10 -3.80
C ILE A 63 -3.96 7.73 -2.35
N ILE A 64 -4.71 6.64 -2.16
CA ILE A 64 -5.12 6.17 -0.85
C ILE A 64 -4.42 4.85 -0.58
N ASN A 65 -3.40 4.88 0.29
CA ASN A 65 -2.59 3.73 0.62
C ASN A 65 -3.11 3.01 1.86
N PHE A 66 -3.11 1.68 1.78
CA PHE A 66 -3.37 0.78 2.90
C PHE A 66 -2.14 -0.10 3.10
N TYR A 67 -1.54 -0.03 4.28
CA TYR A 67 -0.30 -0.73 4.57
C TYR A 67 -0.53 -2.00 5.38
N ASN A 68 0.42 -2.94 5.24
CA ASN A 68 0.61 -4.15 6.01
C ASN A 68 -0.34 -5.32 5.65
N GLY A 69 -1.48 -5.07 5.00
CA GLY A 69 -2.42 -6.14 4.64
C GLY A 69 -3.37 -6.54 5.78
N TYR A 70 -3.90 -5.58 6.54
CA TYR A 70 -4.92 -5.84 7.55
C TYR A 70 -6.27 -6.23 6.93
N ARG A 71 -6.94 -7.23 7.52
CA ARG A 71 -8.27 -7.68 7.11
C ARG A 71 -9.31 -6.56 7.11
N ASN A 72 -9.26 -5.65 8.08
CA ASN A 72 -10.21 -4.54 8.13
C ASN A 72 -10.04 -3.51 7.01
N ASN A 73 -8.94 -3.54 6.25
CA ASN A 73 -8.87 -2.78 5.01
C ASN A 73 -9.85 -3.35 3.96
N PHE A 74 -10.14 -4.65 3.99
CA PHE A 74 -11.18 -5.25 3.17
C PHE A 74 -12.58 -5.06 3.80
N ASP A 75 -12.76 -5.48 5.04
CA ASP A 75 -14.10 -5.50 5.67
C ASP A 75 -14.69 -4.08 5.86
N THR A 76 -13.85 -3.06 6.13
CA THR A 76 -14.27 -1.69 6.41
C THR A 76 -14.09 -0.76 5.21
N MET A 77 -12.89 -0.78 4.60
CA MET A 77 -12.53 0.27 3.63
C MET A 77 -12.88 -0.07 2.20
N TYR A 78 -12.85 -1.36 1.79
CA TYR A 78 -13.21 -1.73 0.43
C TYR A 78 -14.62 -1.28 0.03
N PRO A 79 -15.68 -1.48 0.84
CA PRO A 79 -17.01 -0.94 0.52
C PRO A 79 -17.04 0.60 0.42
N ILE A 80 -16.23 1.30 1.22
CA ILE A 80 -16.13 2.76 1.18
C ILE A 80 -15.44 3.23 -0.10
N LEU A 81 -14.34 2.56 -0.49
CA LEU A 81 -13.65 2.84 -1.75
C LEU A 81 -14.60 2.71 -2.95
N GLU A 82 -15.32 1.61 -3.03
CA GLU A 82 -16.32 1.36 -4.08
C GLU A 82 -17.42 2.43 -4.09
N LYS A 83 -17.98 2.74 -2.92
CA LYS A 83 -19.05 3.75 -2.77
C LYS A 83 -18.62 5.13 -3.27
N TYR A 84 -17.41 5.55 -2.98
CA TYR A 84 -16.91 6.88 -3.36
C TYR A 84 -16.09 6.89 -4.65
N GLY A 85 -15.89 5.74 -5.29
CA GLY A 85 -15.18 5.58 -6.55
C GLY A 85 -13.69 5.94 -6.45
N PHE A 86 -13.02 5.55 -5.35
CA PHE A 86 -11.59 5.68 -5.20
C PHE A 86 -10.86 4.36 -5.45
N ILE A 87 -9.63 4.47 -5.94
CA ILE A 87 -8.71 3.35 -6.09
C ILE A 87 -7.84 3.29 -4.84
N GLY A 88 -7.91 2.16 -4.12
CA GLY A 88 -7.00 1.87 -3.02
C GLY A 88 -5.69 1.27 -3.53
N TRP A 89 -4.59 1.60 -2.89
CA TRP A 89 -3.26 1.02 -3.12
C TRP A 89 -2.87 0.21 -1.90
N PHE A 90 -2.86 -1.12 -2.02
CA PHE A 90 -2.69 -2.06 -0.90
C PHE A 90 -1.26 -2.60 -0.87
N PHE A 91 -0.46 -2.10 0.06
CA PHE A 91 0.93 -2.48 0.29
C PHE A 91 0.99 -3.64 1.28
N LEU A 92 1.30 -4.83 0.82
CA LEU A 92 1.18 -6.07 1.56
C LEU A 92 2.51 -6.54 2.15
N ALA A 93 2.53 -6.85 3.45
CA ALA A 93 3.57 -7.65 4.10
C ALA A 93 3.17 -9.13 3.96
N THR A 94 3.72 -9.84 2.97
CA THR A 94 3.14 -11.09 2.48
C THR A 94 3.17 -12.23 3.48
N GLU A 95 4.17 -12.29 4.36
CA GLU A 95 4.24 -13.32 5.40
C GLU A 95 3.09 -13.18 6.41
N PHE A 96 2.68 -11.93 6.74
CA PHE A 96 1.54 -11.71 7.64
C PHE A 96 0.25 -12.36 7.12
N LEU A 97 0.03 -12.33 5.80
CA LEU A 97 -1.12 -12.97 5.16
C LEU A 97 -1.02 -14.51 5.22
N SER A 98 0.20 -15.03 5.21
CA SER A 98 0.48 -16.47 5.19
C SER A 98 0.54 -17.11 6.57
N ILE A 99 0.66 -16.31 7.65
CA ILE A 99 0.66 -16.81 9.03
C ILE A 99 -0.76 -17.34 9.40
N PRO A 100 -0.86 -18.56 9.96
CA PRO A 100 -2.13 -19.09 10.44
C PRO A 100 -2.83 -18.14 11.42
N ALA A 101 -4.16 -18.01 11.33
CA ALA A 101 -4.94 -17.06 12.12
C ALA A 101 -4.63 -17.10 13.62
N ASN A 102 -4.53 -18.30 14.20
CA ASN A 102 -4.23 -18.51 15.62
C ASN A 102 -2.79 -18.09 16.03
N GLN A 103 -1.91 -17.80 15.08
CA GLN A 103 -0.53 -17.37 15.30
C GLN A 103 -0.33 -15.87 15.04
N GLN A 104 -1.27 -15.19 14.35
CA GLN A 104 -1.12 -13.80 13.94
C GLN A 104 -0.94 -12.84 15.14
N LYS A 105 -1.65 -13.05 16.25
CA LYS A 105 -1.46 -12.28 17.48
C LYS A 105 -0.07 -12.40 18.09
N LYS A 106 0.58 -13.55 17.92
CA LYS A 106 1.95 -13.76 18.41
C LYS A 106 2.98 -13.18 17.46
N TYR A 107 2.72 -13.30 16.16
CA TYR A 107 3.59 -12.78 15.10
C TYR A 107 3.66 -11.25 15.05
N ALA A 108 2.51 -10.59 15.22
CA ALA A 108 2.36 -9.16 14.96
C ALA A 108 3.29 -8.25 15.78
N PRO A 109 3.49 -8.41 17.11
CA PRO A 109 4.38 -7.54 17.88
C PRO A 109 5.84 -7.58 17.43
N ASP A 110 6.35 -8.76 17.05
CA ASP A 110 7.74 -8.95 16.62
C ASP A 110 8.00 -8.29 15.25
N HIS A 111 6.93 -7.99 14.51
CA HIS A 111 6.96 -7.38 13.18
C HIS A 111 6.34 -5.98 13.12
N THR A 112 6.22 -5.29 14.27
CA THR A 112 5.67 -3.93 14.38
C THR A 112 4.25 -3.76 13.80
N LEU A 113 3.46 -4.84 13.79
CA LEU A 113 2.07 -4.83 13.35
C LEU A 113 1.14 -4.55 14.55
N LEU A 114 0.32 -3.53 14.46
CA LEU A 114 -0.58 -3.13 15.53
C LEU A 114 -1.98 -3.70 15.29
N LEU A 115 -2.37 -4.71 16.07
CA LEU A 115 -3.69 -5.32 15.99
C LEU A 115 -4.67 -4.65 16.94
N GLY A 116 -5.92 -4.47 16.48
CA GLY A 116 -7.02 -4.02 17.33
C GLY A 116 -7.37 -5.05 18.40
N PRO A 117 -7.69 -4.64 19.65
CA PRO A 117 -8.13 -5.58 20.68
C PRO A 117 -9.50 -6.14 20.33
N ASN A 118 -9.65 -7.49 20.36
CA ASN A 118 -10.92 -8.20 20.19
C ASN A 118 -11.71 -7.86 18.91
N GLU A 119 -11.02 -7.48 17.84
CA GLU A 119 -11.66 -7.08 16.60
C GLU A 119 -12.29 -8.28 15.86
N TYR A 120 -11.65 -9.44 15.94
CA TYR A 120 -12.08 -10.66 15.26
C TYR A 120 -12.11 -11.88 16.19
N GLU A 121 -13.28 -12.54 16.27
CA GLU A 121 -13.46 -13.74 17.07
C GLU A 121 -12.68 -14.95 16.52
N ASP A 122 -12.53 -15.03 15.19
CA ASP A 122 -11.78 -16.08 14.50
C ASP A 122 -10.24 -15.88 14.55
N ALA A 123 -9.79 -14.82 15.22
CA ALA A 123 -8.39 -14.45 15.39
C ALA A 123 -7.61 -14.21 14.06
N ARG A 124 -8.30 -14.03 12.92
CA ARG A 124 -7.69 -13.65 11.64
C ARG A 124 -7.71 -12.14 11.48
N PHE A 125 -6.54 -11.53 11.50
CA PHE A 125 -6.32 -10.07 11.38
C PHE A 125 -5.74 -9.65 10.04
N ALA A 126 -5.10 -10.58 9.32
CA ALA A 126 -4.57 -10.35 7.99
C ALA A 126 -5.62 -10.59 6.90
N LEU A 127 -5.46 -9.93 5.76
CA LEU A 127 -6.14 -10.29 4.52
C LEU A 127 -5.89 -11.77 4.19
N SER A 128 -6.87 -12.43 3.63
CA SER A 128 -6.67 -13.69 2.91
C SER A 128 -6.27 -13.42 1.45
N TRP A 129 -5.63 -14.39 0.80
CA TRP A 129 -5.31 -14.27 -0.61
C TRP A 129 -6.56 -14.19 -1.52
N ASP A 130 -7.69 -14.77 -1.09
CA ASP A 130 -8.98 -14.59 -1.81
C ASP A 130 -9.45 -13.13 -1.77
N GLU A 131 -9.34 -12.47 -0.62
CA GLU A 131 -9.66 -11.04 -0.47
C GLU A 131 -8.67 -10.17 -1.29
N VAL A 132 -7.38 -10.51 -1.33
CA VAL A 132 -6.40 -9.83 -2.17
C VAL A 132 -6.73 -9.98 -3.66
N ARG A 133 -7.12 -11.19 -4.11
CA ARG A 133 -7.58 -11.41 -5.49
C ARG A 133 -8.84 -10.61 -5.82
N GLU A 134 -9.76 -10.46 -4.87
CA GLU A 134 -10.93 -9.59 -5.07
C GLU A 134 -10.53 -8.12 -5.21
N LEU A 135 -9.68 -7.62 -4.30
CA LEU A 135 -9.15 -6.25 -4.36
C LEU A 135 -8.41 -5.97 -5.67
N SER A 136 -7.63 -6.92 -6.19
CA SER A 136 -6.82 -6.74 -7.41
C SER A 136 -7.63 -6.50 -8.67
N LYS A 137 -8.95 -6.74 -8.66
CA LYS A 137 -9.82 -6.49 -9.81
C LYS A 137 -10.04 -5.00 -10.09
N CYS A 138 -10.02 -4.16 -9.06
CA CYS A 138 -10.36 -2.74 -9.15
C CYS A 138 -9.38 -1.81 -8.42
N HIS A 139 -8.44 -2.37 -7.68
CA HIS A 139 -7.46 -1.65 -6.86
C HIS A 139 -6.04 -2.10 -7.17
N VAL A 140 -5.07 -1.31 -6.75
CA VAL A 140 -3.64 -1.60 -6.96
C VAL A 140 -3.12 -2.42 -5.79
N ILE A 141 -2.49 -3.54 -6.10
CA ILE A 141 -1.76 -4.36 -5.13
C ILE A 141 -0.28 -4.05 -5.25
N ALA A 142 0.38 -3.88 -4.11
CA ALA A 142 1.78 -3.47 -4.01
C ALA A 142 2.49 -4.25 -2.89
N SER A 143 3.81 -4.26 -2.90
CA SER A 143 4.59 -4.94 -1.86
C SER A 143 5.04 -3.97 -0.75
N HIS A 144 5.01 -4.47 0.50
CA HIS A 144 5.57 -3.83 1.68
C HIS A 144 6.56 -4.75 2.41
N THR A 145 7.46 -5.35 1.66
CA THR A 145 8.38 -6.41 2.06
C THR A 145 7.67 -7.75 2.36
N LYS A 146 8.43 -8.78 2.63
CA LYS A 146 7.86 -10.08 2.98
C LYS A 146 7.44 -10.11 4.45
N THR A 147 8.39 -9.83 5.34
CA THR A 147 8.22 -10.02 6.79
C THR A 147 7.88 -8.73 7.56
N HIS A 148 7.63 -7.61 6.86
CA HIS A 148 7.51 -6.28 7.46
C HIS A 148 8.77 -5.88 8.23
N SER A 149 9.94 -6.21 7.68
CA SER A 149 11.25 -5.87 8.27
C SER A 149 11.86 -4.62 7.64
N GLU A 150 12.53 -3.82 8.47
CA GLU A 150 13.29 -2.69 7.96
C GLU A 150 14.58 -3.18 7.29
N LEU A 151 14.79 -2.78 6.03
CA LEU A 151 16.03 -3.05 5.31
C LEU A 151 17.05 -1.96 5.63
N ILE A 152 18.11 -2.34 6.31
CA ILE A 152 19.18 -1.45 6.77
C ILE A 152 20.52 -1.78 6.06
N GLU A 153 21.55 -0.97 6.27
CA GLU A 153 22.86 -1.17 5.63
C GLU A 153 23.51 -2.53 5.93
N SER A 154 23.18 -3.13 7.07
CA SER A 154 23.70 -4.46 7.46
C SER A 154 22.84 -5.62 6.95
N SER A 155 21.75 -5.38 6.25
CA SER A 155 20.93 -6.43 5.64
C SER A 155 21.71 -7.11 4.53
N THR A 156 21.59 -8.44 4.47
CA THR A 156 22.34 -9.27 3.51
C THR A 156 21.67 -9.34 2.15
N ASP A 157 22.37 -9.85 1.13
CA ASP A 157 21.79 -10.17 -0.19
C ASP A 157 20.59 -11.11 -0.05
N GLU A 158 20.67 -12.09 0.85
CA GLU A 158 19.59 -13.03 1.11
C GLU A 158 18.36 -12.33 1.69
N ASP A 159 18.55 -11.36 2.59
CA ASP A 159 17.47 -10.52 3.10
C ASP A 159 16.84 -9.69 1.98
N MET A 160 17.64 -9.08 1.11
CA MET A 160 17.13 -8.29 -0.02
C MET A 160 16.33 -9.14 -0.99
N VAL A 161 16.83 -10.32 -1.34
CA VAL A 161 16.11 -11.26 -2.22
C VAL A 161 14.81 -11.70 -1.56
N ARG A 162 14.83 -12.07 -0.29
CA ARG A 162 13.64 -12.50 0.44
C ARG A 162 12.59 -11.41 0.56
N GLU A 163 12.99 -10.22 1.00
CA GLU A 163 12.07 -9.14 1.34
C GLU A 163 11.53 -8.39 0.12
N ILE A 164 12.33 -8.23 -0.93
CA ILE A 164 11.98 -7.43 -2.12
C ILE A 164 11.50 -8.33 -3.26
N ILE A 165 12.34 -9.28 -3.69
CA ILE A 165 12.04 -10.13 -4.85
C ILE A 165 11.01 -11.19 -4.46
N GLY A 166 11.21 -11.83 -3.31
CA GLY A 166 10.32 -12.89 -2.81
C GLY A 166 8.90 -12.40 -2.54
N SER A 167 8.74 -11.21 -1.95
CA SER A 167 7.40 -10.63 -1.72
C SER A 167 6.68 -10.28 -3.04
N LYS A 168 7.41 -9.77 -4.04
CA LYS A 168 6.85 -9.52 -5.38
C LYS A 168 6.34 -10.82 -6.01
N PHE A 169 7.21 -11.81 -6.07
CA PHE A 169 6.89 -13.09 -6.68
C PHE A 169 5.66 -13.75 -6.03
N GLU A 170 5.59 -13.72 -4.69
CA GLU A 170 4.47 -14.28 -3.93
C GLU A 170 3.15 -13.57 -4.26
N ILE A 171 3.14 -12.24 -4.33
CA ILE A 171 1.94 -11.47 -4.71
C ILE A 171 1.53 -11.80 -6.14
N GLU A 172 2.46 -11.72 -7.10
CA GLU A 172 2.18 -11.96 -8.53
C GLU A 172 1.68 -13.37 -8.80
N GLU A 173 2.22 -14.38 -8.09
CA GLU A 173 1.72 -15.74 -8.14
C GLU A 173 0.27 -15.85 -7.67
N GLN A 174 -0.09 -15.12 -6.60
CA GLN A 174 -1.43 -15.16 -6.03
C GLN A 174 -2.47 -14.42 -6.87
N ILE A 175 -2.14 -13.26 -7.42
CA ILE A 175 -3.10 -12.45 -8.20
C ILE A 175 -3.02 -12.69 -9.71
N GLN A 176 -2.03 -13.47 -10.19
CA GLN A 176 -1.78 -13.76 -11.61
C GLN A 176 -1.62 -12.49 -12.47
N SER A 177 -0.98 -11.46 -11.91
CA SER A 177 -0.70 -10.17 -12.55
C SER A 177 0.58 -9.57 -11.97
N GLU A 178 1.30 -8.79 -12.77
CA GLU A 178 2.48 -8.06 -12.31
C GLU A 178 2.09 -6.93 -11.36
N ILE A 179 2.98 -6.63 -10.39
CA ILE A 179 2.87 -5.45 -9.52
C ILE A 179 4.03 -4.49 -9.76
N SER A 180 3.74 -3.20 -9.75
CA SER A 180 4.70 -2.14 -10.09
C SER A 180 5.23 -1.36 -8.89
N ALA A 181 4.53 -1.37 -7.76
CA ALA A 181 4.80 -0.48 -6.63
C ALA A 181 5.34 -1.23 -5.40
N PHE A 182 6.24 -0.55 -4.70
CA PHE A 182 6.86 -1.02 -3.47
C PHE A 182 6.97 0.11 -2.44
N ALA A 183 6.91 -0.24 -1.15
CA ALA A 183 7.26 0.65 -0.05
C ALA A 183 8.09 -0.10 0.99
N TRP A 184 9.17 0.51 1.49
CA TRP A 184 9.88 -0.06 2.65
C TRP A 184 9.26 0.31 3.98
N LEU A 185 9.52 -0.51 4.96
CA LEU A 185 9.30 -0.14 6.35
C LEU A 185 10.20 1.07 6.69
N GLY A 186 9.63 2.07 7.39
CA GLY A 186 10.33 3.32 7.68
C GLY A 186 10.27 4.37 6.57
N GLY A 187 9.79 4.01 5.37
CA GLY A 187 9.45 4.95 4.29
C GLY A 187 10.62 5.80 3.77
N LYS A 188 11.82 5.23 3.68
CA LYS A 188 13.01 5.90 3.12
C LYS A 188 12.88 6.13 1.61
N GLU A 189 13.61 7.10 1.10
CA GLU A 189 13.77 7.33 -0.33
C GLU A 189 14.84 6.41 -0.93
N ILE A 190 14.91 6.32 -2.28
CA ILE A 190 15.94 5.56 -3.00
C ILE A 190 17.35 5.93 -2.51
N ALA A 191 17.61 7.24 -2.38
CA ALA A 191 18.91 7.74 -1.93
C ALA A 191 19.26 7.34 -0.49
N GLY A 192 18.27 7.00 0.34
CA GLY A 192 18.47 6.57 1.73
C GLY A 192 18.97 5.13 1.88
N ASN A 193 18.77 4.29 0.85
CA ASN A 193 19.29 2.93 0.79
C ASN A 193 19.57 2.49 -0.66
N PRO A 194 20.66 3.00 -1.30
CA PRO A 194 20.98 2.69 -2.70
C PRO A 194 21.22 1.20 -2.95
N TYR A 195 21.68 0.47 -1.93
CA TYR A 195 21.91 -0.97 -2.04
C TYR A 195 20.59 -1.72 -2.19
N ALA A 196 19.63 -1.52 -1.29
CA ALA A 196 18.30 -2.09 -1.43
C ALA A 196 17.59 -1.61 -2.70
N ALA A 197 17.81 -0.36 -3.13
CA ALA A 197 17.25 0.18 -4.37
C ALA A 197 17.70 -0.61 -5.61
N SER A 198 18.91 -1.18 -5.63
CA SER A 198 19.37 -2.02 -6.74
C SER A 198 18.52 -3.28 -6.91
N TYR A 199 17.99 -3.83 -5.81
CA TYR A 199 17.09 -4.98 -5.83
C TYR A 199 15.68 -4.62 -6.31
N LEU A 200 15.22 -3.37 -6.09
CA LEU A 200 13.97 -2.89 -6.70
C LEU A 200 14.08 -2.85 -8.24
N HIS A 201 15.21 -2.39 -8.77
CA HIS A 201 15.49 -2.46 -10.20
C HIS A 201 15.52 -3.89 -10.72
N GLN A 202 16.23 -4.77 -10.02
CA GLN A 202 16.33 -6.19 -10.38
C GLN A 202 14.96 -6.87 -10.36
N ALA A 203 14.11 -6.56 -9.39
CA ALA A 203 12.75 -7.08 -9.29
C ALA A 203 11.79 -6.48 -10.32
N GLY A 204 12.17 -5.38 -10.99
CA GLY A 204 11.34 -4.71 -12.00
C GLY A 204 10.22 -3.86 -11.43
N TYR A 205 10.37 -3.33 -10.22
CA TYR A 205 9.44 -2.32 -9.69
C TYR A 205 9.57 -1.00 -10.45
N SER A 206 8.45 -0.34 -10.68
CA SER A 206 8.38 0.97 -11.34
C SER A 206 8.36 2.12 -10.34
N TYR A 207 7.80 1.90 -9.16
CA TYR A 207 7.55 2.94 -8.16
C TYR A 207 8.00 2.54 -6.76
N LEU A 208 8.70 3.46 -6.09
CA LEU A 208 8.94 3.44 -4.66
C LEU A 208 8.08 4.51 -3.97
N PHE A 209 7.28 4.09 -3.00
CA PHE A 209 6.53 4.97 -2.12
C PHE A 209 7.33 5.23 -0.84
N SER A 210 7.73 6.48 -0.62
CA SER A 210 8.39 6.92 0.60
C SER A 210 7.48 7.83 1.44
N ASN A 211 7.93 8.20 2.64
CA ASN A 211 7.19 9.16 3.47
C ASN A 211 7.13 10.57 2.88
N LEU A 212 8.03 10.90 1.96
CA LEU A 212 8.14 12.26 1.42
C LEU A 212 7.64 12.37 -0.01
N LYS A 213 7.80 11.33 -0.81
CA LYS A 213 7.47 11.36 -2.26
C LYS A 213 7.28 9.95 -2.82
N ILE A 214 6.70 9.89 -4.01
CA ILE A 214 6.73 8.73 -4.88
C ILE A 214 7.91 8.91 -5.84
N GLU A 215 8.78 7.93 -5.94
CA GLU A 215 9.93 7.93 -6.84
C GLU A 215 9.73 6.91 -7.95
N LYS A 216 9.90 7.37 -9.21
CA LYS A 216 9.96 6.43 -10.35
C LYS A 216 11.34 5.78 -10.36
N ILE A 217 11.35 4.44 -10.35
CA ILE A 217 12.56 3.64 -10.44
C ILE A 217 12.90 3.54 -11.92
N ASN A 218 13.95 4.23 -12.36
CA ASN A 218 14.39 4.15 -13.75
C ASN A 218 14.86 2.73 -14.06
N LYS A 219 14.34 2.17 -15.12
CA LYS A 219 14.86 0.94 -15.73
C LYS A 219 16.13 1.21 -16.49
#